data_474c92c7830e922b99860b760ba1153e
#
_entry.id   474c92c7830e922b99860b760ba1153e
#
_cell.length_a   1.000
_cell.length_b   1.000
_cell.length_c   1.000
_cell.angle_alpha   90.00
_cell.angle_beta   90.00
_cell.angle_gamma   90.00
#
_symmetry.space_group_name_H-M   'P 1'
#
loop_
_entity.id
_entity.type
_entity.pdbx_description
1 polymer ?
#
loop_
_entity_poly.entity_id
_entity_poly.type
_entity_poly.pdbx_seq_one_letter_code
_entity_poly.pdbx_strand_id
1 'polypeptide(L)'
;KGLALASGKPFIAVNHLEAHALTARLTDGVEFPYLLLLVSGGHTQLVAVRGVGDYVRLGSTVDDAVGEAFDKVAKMLGLPYPGGPLVEKYGLHGDESRFAFPRPMQGRPKPDFSLSGLKTAVRLEAERIAPLSESDVADLCASFQAAVVDVLIDRTRVALRGFRSEFGHPNALVVAGGVAANSAIRRALMRFCGETGIRLCLPPPHLCTDNGAMIAWTGIERLRLGLVADLSFAARPRWPLD
;
A
#
# COMPACT_ATOMS: atom_id res chain seq x y z
N LYS A 1 -14.47 -24.63 5.79
CA LYS A 1 -14.67 -25.91 5.12
C LYS A 1 -15.82 -26.73 5.75
N GLY A 2 -15.83 -26.93 7.08
CA GLY A 2 -16.89 -27.69 7.77
C GLY A 2 -18.29 -27.16 7.48
N LEU A 3 -18.50 -25.83 7.53
CA LEU A 3 -19.78 -25.21 7.19
C LEU A 3 -20.16 -25.42 5.71
N ALA A 4 -19.19 -25.29 4.79
CA ALA A 4 -19.43 -25.52 3.37
C ALA A 4 -19.85 -26.97 3.12
N LEU A 5 -19.16 -27.95 3.73
CA LEU A 5 -19.48 -29.35 3.64
C LEU A 5 -20.87 -29.64 4.19
N ALA A 6 -21.20 -29.18 5.40
CA ALA A 6 -22.50 -29.46 6.06
C ALA A 6 -23.67 -28.78 5.36
N SER A 7 -23.46 -27.62 4.72
CA SER A 7 -24.53 -26.87 4.04
C SER A 7 -24.63 -27.16 2.54
N GLY A 8 -23.72 -27.96 1.97
CA GLY A 8 -23.63 -28.19 0.53
C GLY A 8 -23.29 -26.94 -0.29
N LYS A 9 -22.71 -25.90 0.36
CA LYS A 9 -22.37 -24.66 -0.30
C LYS A 9 -20.95 -24.73 -0.88
N PRO A 10 -20.67 -24.03 -2.01
CA PRO A 10 -19.34 -23.98 -2.57
C PRO A 10 -18.34 -23.35 -1.58
N PHE A 11 -17.13 -23.89 -1.54
CA PHE A 11 -16.03 -23.34 -0.78
C PHE A 11 -15.17 -22.47 -1.71
N ILE A 12 -14.85 -21.27 -1.26
CA ILE A 12 -14.03 -20.33 -2.03
C ILE A 12 -12.79 -19.99 -1.23
N ALA A 13 -11.63 -20.30 -1.79
CA ALA A 13 -10.34 -19.86 -1.25
C ALA A 13 -10.05 -18.44 -1.76
N VAL A 14 -9.85 -17.51 -0.85
CA VAL A 14 -9.59 -16.10 -1.15
C VAL A 14 -8.13 -15.77 -0.81
N ASN A 15 -7.42 -15.18 -1.76
CA ASN A 15 -6.12 -14.58 -1.52
C ASN A 15 -6.31 -13.24 -0.79
N HIS A 16 -5.58 -13.02 0.30
CA HIS A 16 -5.68 -11.81 1.11
C HIS A 16 -5.36 -10.52 0.32
N LEU A 17 -4.34 -10.57 -0.53
CA LEU A 17 -3.95 -9.40 -1.36
C LEU A 17 -4.97 -9.13 -2.46
N GLU A 18 -5.60 -10.19 -3.02
CA GLU A 18 -6.72 -10.06 -3.93
C GLU A 18 -7.90 -9.36 -3.26
N ALA A 19 -8.16 -9.66 -1.99
CA ALA A 19 -9.24 -9.01 -1.26
C ALA A 19 -9.01 -7.51 -1.12
N HIS A 20 -7.79 -7.09 -0.81
CA HIS A 20 -7.43 -5.67 -0.85
C HIS A 20 -7.57 -5.06 -2.26
N ALA A 21 -7.13 -5.78 -3.28
CA ALA A 21 -7.20 -5.30 -4.67
C ALA A 21 -8.64 -5.04 -5.11
N LEU A 22 -9.58 -5.92 -4.77
CA LEU A 22 -10.98 -5.87 -5.22
C LEU A 22 -11.88 -4.98 -4.34
N THR A 23 -11.40 -4.45 -3.21
CA THR A 23 -12.21 -3.62 -2.31
C THR A 23 -12.80 -2.40 -3.02
N ALA A 24 -12.03 -1.73 -3.90
CA ALA A 24 -12.51 -0.57 -4.65
C ALA A 24 -13.65 -0.90 -5.63
N ARG A 25 -13.82 -2.16 -6.02
CA ARG A 25 -14.98 -2.60 -6.81
C ARG A 25 -16.26 -2.62 -5.99
N LEU A 26 -16.13 -2.93 -4.69
CA LEU A 26 -17.27 -2.86 -3.76
C LEU A 26 -17.67 -1.41 -3.47
N THR A 27 -16.69 -0.52 -3.23
CA THR A 27 -16.95 0.85 -2.75
C THR A 27 -17.22 1.84 -3.87
N ASP A 28 -16.53 1.72 -5.00
CA ASP A 28 -16.50 2.72 -6.08
C ASP A 28 -16.93 2.17 -7.44
N GLY A 29 -17.26 0.88 -7.53
CA GLY A 29 -17.65 0.23 -8.79
C GLY A 29 -16.54 0.26 -9.86
N VAL A 30 -15.26 0.22 -9.46
CA VAL A 30 -14.15 0.35 -10.40
C VAL A 30 -14.16 -0.81 -11.40
N GLU A 31 -14.10 -0.48 -12.69
CA GLU A 31 -13.99 -1.47 -13.76
C GLU A 31 -12.54 -1.82 -14.07
N PHE A 32 -12.31 -3.03 -14.57
CA PHE A 32 -11.01 -3.48 -15.04
C PHE A 32 -10.67 -2.86 -16.42
N PRO A 33 -9.38 -2.69 -16.77
CA PRO A 33 -8.23 -2.84 -15.90
C PRO A 33 -7.94 -1.57 -15.07
N TYR A 34 -7.26 -1.71 -13.93
CA TYR A 34 -6.80 -0.59 -13.12
C TYR A 34 -5.43 -0.84 -12.50
N LEU A 35 -4.73 0.25 -12.17
CA LEU A 35 -3.47 0.20 -11.44
C LEU A 35 -3.75 0.18 -9.92
N LEU A 36 -3.22 -0.79 -9.21
CA LEU A 36 -3.29 -0.90 -7.75
C LEU A 36 -1.95 -0.47 -7.14
N LEU A 37 -1.99 0.44 -6.18
CA LEU A 37 -0.93 0.68 -5.21
C LEU A 37 -1.35 0.04 -3.87
N LEU A 38 -0.77 -1.10 -3.54
CA LEU A 38 -1.01 -1.79 -2.28
C LEU A 38 0.07 -1.40 -1.28
N VAL A 39 -0.33 -0.73 -0.18
CA VAL A 39 0.57 -0.22 0.86
C VAL A 39 0.07 -0.59 2.25
N SER A 40 0.73 -1.56 2.88
CA SER A 40 0.35 -2.08 4.20
C SER A 40 1.58 -2.25 5.10
N GLY A 41 1.37 -2.82 6.29
CA GLY A 41 2.46 -3.19 7.19
C GLY A 41 3.42 -4.23 6.61
N GLY A 42 2.92 -5.16 5.78
CA GLY A 42 3.71 -6.25 5.22
C GLY A 42 3.95 -6.16 3.70
N HIS A 43 3.24 -5.30 2.99
CA HIS A 43 3.30 -5.25 1.53
C HIS A 43 3.40 -3.82 1.01
N THR A 44 4.24 -3.65 -0.02
CA THR A 44 4.30 -2.44 -0.85
C THR A 44 4.49 -2.90 -2.28
N GLN A 45 3.42 -2.81 -3.08
CA GLN A 45 3.38 -3.35 -4.43
C GLN A 45 2.60 -2.43 -5.38
N LEU A 46 3.03 -2.41 -6.64
CA LEU A 46 2.30 -1.84 -7.76
C LEU A 46 1.86 -2.99 -8.68
N VAL A 47 0.57 -3.12 -8.89
CA VAL A 47 -0.03 -4.28 -9.58
C VAL A 47 -1.00 -3.79 -10.65
N ALA A 48 -0.89 -4.34 -11.85
CA ALA A 48 -1.94 -4.23 -12.86
C ALA A 48 -3.03 -5.26 -12.54
N VAL A 49 -4.23 -4.78 -12.26
CA VAL A 49 -5.41 -5.60 -12.00
C VAL A 49 -6.24 -5.63 -13.26
N ARG A 50 -6.21 -6.76 -13.98
CA ARG A 50 -6.87 -6.92 -15.28
C ARG A 50 -8.21 -7.63 -15.18
N GLY A 51 -8.38 -8.41 -14.11
CA GLY A 51 -9.58 -9.17 -13.82
C GLY A 51 -9.49 -9.85 -12.45
N VAL A 52 -10.55 -10.51 -12.03
CA VAL A 52 -10.53 -11.38 -10.84
C VAL A 52 -9.64 -12.58 -11.12
N GLY A 53 -8.58 -12.77 -10.33
CA GLY A 53 -7.59 -13.82 -10.55
C GLY A 53 -6.57 -13.51 -11.65
N ASP A 54 -6.58 -12.30 -12.22
CA ASP A 54 -5.68 -11.88 -13.30
C ASP A 54 -4.91 -10.60 -12.91
N TYR A 55 -3.69 -10.81 -12.41
CA TYR A 55 -2.83 -9.79 -11.82
C TYR A 55 -1.42 -9.84 -12.42
N VAL A 56 -0.84 -8.66 -12.65
CA VAL A 56 0.57 -8.55 -13.05
C VAL A 56 1.28 -7.60 -12.09
N ARG A 57 2.26 -8.10 -11.36
CA ARG A 57 3.07 -7.28 -10.47
C ARG A 57 4.08 -6.46 -11.27
N LEU A 58 3.91 -5.15 -11.29
CA LEU A 58 4.79 -4.20 -11.97
C LEU A 58 6.04 -3.88 -11.14
N GLY A 59 5.88 -3.79 -9.80
CA GLY A 59 6.96 -3.54 -8.87
C GLY A 59 6.57 -3.89 -7.44
N SER A 60 7.58 -4.10 -6.60
CA SER A 60 7.39 -4.36 -5.17
C SER A 60 8.55 -3.83 -4.36
N THR A 61 8.38 -3.78 -3.02
CA THR A 61 9.53 -3.50 -2.17
C THR A 61 10.53 -4.67 -2.20
N VAL A 62 11.82 -4.30 -2.23
CA VAL A 62 12.93 -5.27 -2.15
C VAL A 62 13.43 -5.47 -0.72
N ASP A 63 12.93 -4.66 0.20
CA ASP A 63 13.29 -4.72 1.63
C ASP A 63 12.07 -4.40 2.52
N ASP A 64 12.09 -3.34 3.34
CA ASP A 64 10.98 -2.99 4.24
C ASP A 64 9.73 -2.55 3.45
N ALA A 65 8.55 -3.00 3.87
CA ALA A 65 7.30 -2.41 3.42
C ALA A 65 7.13 -0.99 4.00
N VAL A 66 6.29 -0.15 3.36
CA VAL A 66 6.07 1.24 3.82
C VAL A 66 5.58 1.28 5.26
N GLY A 67 4.55 0.50 5.60
CA GLY A 67 4.03 0.48 6.98
C GLY A 67 5.05 -0.01 8.00
N GLU A 68 5.82 -1.04 7.64
CA GLU A 68 6.95 -1.52 8.45
C GLU A 68 8.01 -0.43 8.67
N ALA A 69 8.32 0.36 7.64
CA ALA A 69 9.27 1.47 7.76
C ALA A 69 8.75 2.55 8.71
N PHE A 70 7.46 2.90 8.65
CA PHE A 70 6.81 3.81 9.60
C PHE A 70 6.90 3.30 11.04
N ASP A 71 6.57 2.02 11.28
CA ASP A 71 6.61 1.42 12.62
C ASP A 71 8.04 1.37 13.17
N LYS A 72 9.02 1.03 12.33
CA LYS A 72 10.43 1.00 12.73
C LYS A 72 10.96 2.39 13.05
N VAL A 73 10.63 3.41 12.24
CA VAL A 73 11.03 4.80 12.51
C VAL A 73 10.38 5.31 13.79
N ALA A 74 9.09 5.07 13.99
CA ALA A 74 8.40 5.42 15.24
C ALA A 74 9.12 4.83 16.46
N LYS A 75 9.44 3.54 16.41
CA LYS A 75 10.18 2.85 17.49
C LYS A 75 11.56 3.48 17.76
N MET A 76 12.30 3.87 16.72
CA MET A 76 13.60 4.53 16.85
C MET A 76 13.49 5.90 17.52
N LEU A 77 12.38 6.61 17.29
CA LEU A 77 12.10 7.92 17.87
C LEU A 77 11.41 7.83 19.27
N GLY A 78 11.29 6.63 19.85
CA GLY A 78 10.66 6.42 21.15
C GLY A 78 9.13 6.50 21.12
N LEU A 79 8.49 6.45 19.94
CA LEU A 79 7.04 6.48 19.82
C LEU A 79 6.44 5.08 19.98
N PRO A 80 5.26 4.95 20.65
CA PRO A 80 4.60 3.67 20.85
C PRO A 80 4.03 3.08 19.52
N TYR A 81 3.59 1.84 19.60
CA TYR A 81 2.88 1.16 18.51
C TYR A 81 1.35 1.47 18.58
N PRO A 82 0.64 1.61 17.43
CA PRO A 82 1.13 1.56 16.05
C PRO A 82 1.86 2.84 15.65
N GLY A 83 3.01 2.68 14.98
CA GLY A 83 3.91 3.78 14.65
C GLY A 83 3.40 4.72 13.56
N GLY A 84 2.76 4.17 12.52
CA GLY A 84 2.31 4.94 11.36
C GLY A 84 1.46 6.17 11.73
N PRO A 85 0.36 6.03 12.49
CA PRO A 85 -0.47 7.16 12.94
C PRO A 85 0.28 8.17 13.80
N LEU A 86 1.28 7.73 14.57
CA LEU A 86 2.06 8.62 15.42
C LEU A 86 3.08 9.42 14.62
N VAL A 87 3.79 8.80 13.68
CA VAL A 87 4.67 9.53 12.76
C VAL A 87 3.87 10.59 12.00
N GLU A 88 2.68 10.27 11.53
CA GLU A 88 1.80 11.25 10.90
C GLU A 88 1.44 12.38 11.84
N LYS A 89 0.98 12.05 13.06
CA LYS A 89 0.57 13.05 14.08
C LYS A 89 1.70 14.01 14.44
N TYR A 90 2.90 13.48 14.72
CA TYR A 90 4.06 14.32 15.04
C TYR A 90 4.52 15.12 13.82
N GLY A 91 4.54 14.50 12.64
CA GLY A 91 4.93 15.15 11.39
C GLY A 91 4.03 16.32 10.98
N LEU A 92 2.78 16.41 11.49
CA LEU A 92 1.90 17.56 11.24
C LEU A 92 2.46 18.88 11.79
N HIS A 93 3.32 18.83 12.79
CA HIS A 93 3.86 19.99 13.49
C HIS A 93 5.36 20.20 13.19
N GLY A 94 5.97 19.34 12.39
CA GLY A 94 7.40 19.38 12.05
C GLY A 94 7.67 20.06 10.72
N ASP A 95 8.93 20.46 10.55
CA ASP A 95 9.47 21.00 9.29
C ASP A 95 9.94 19.83 8.41
N GLU A 96 9.22 19.58 7.31
CA GLU A 96 9.55 18.53 6.35
C GLU A 96 10.85 18.79 5.57
N SER A 97 11.37 20.04 5.59
CA SER A 97 12.56 20.46 4.87
C SER A 97 13.85 20.40 5.72
N ARG A 98 13.72 20.23 7.05
CA ARG A 98 14.86 20.29 7.98
C ARG A 98 15.90 19.19 7.70
N PHE A 99 15.47 17.99 7.33
CA PHE A 99 16.36 16.87 7.06
C PHE A 99 16.24 16.39 5.61
N ALA A 100 17.31 16.54 4.85
CA ALA A 100 17.38 16.12 3.45
C ALA A 100 17.58 14.60 3.33
N PHE A 101 16.57 13.81 3.73
CA PHE A 101 16.64 12.36 3.63
C PHE A 101 16.68 11.86 2.19
N PRO A 102 17.31 10.69 1.93
CA PRO A 102 17.35 10.10 0.60
C PRO A 102 15.95 9.70 0.11
N ARG A 103 15.77 9.68 -1.21
CA ARG A 103 14.59 9.15 -1.92
C ARG A 103 15.00 7.87 -2.66
N PRO A 104 15.03 6.73 -1.98
CA PRO A 104 15.54 5.50 -2.59
C PRO A 104 14.75 5.14 -3.86
N MET A 105 15.42 4.53 -4.82
CA MET A 105 14.88 4.09 -6.12
C MET A 105 14.36 5.21 -7.04
N GLN A 106 14.32 6.47 -6.62
CA GLN A 106 13.87 7.58 -7.45
C GLN A 106 14.64 7.63 -8.78
N GLY A 107 13.93 7.82 -9.89
CA GLY A 107 14.52 7.86 -11.24
C GLY A 107 14.87 6.48 -11.83
N ARG A 108 14.76 5.37 -11.10
CA ARG A 108 15.01 4.03 -11.65
C ARG A 108 13.87 3.61 -12.61
N PRO A 109 14.20 2.82 -13.66
CA PRO A 109 13.22 2.44 -14.68
C PRO A 109 12.18 1.43 -14.17
N LYS A 110 12.52 0.56 -13.23
CA LYS A 110 11.57 -0.38 -12.60
C LYS A 110 10.87 0.31 -11.43
N PRO A 111 9.56 0.10 -11.24
CA PRO A 111 8.80 0.73 -10.16
C PRO A 111 8.93 -0.01 -8.80
N ASP A 112 10.11 -0.57 -8.53
CA ASP A 112 10.40 -1.20 -7.25
C ASP A 112 10.64 -0.15 -6.16
N PHE A 113 10.42 -0.55 -4.89
CA PHE A 113 10.64 0.27 -3.72
C PHE A 113 11.81 -0.25 -2.88
N SER A 114 12.41 0.64 -2.11
CA SER A 114 13.36 0.31 -1.05
C SER A 114 13.26 1.38 0.04
N LEU A 115 13.17 0.98 1.29
CA LEU A 115 12.99 1.91 2.41
C LEU A 115 14.01 1.68 3.54
N SER A 116 14.76 0.59 3.50
CA SER A 116 15.75 0.27 4.53
C SER A 116 16.86 1.33 4.63
N GLY A 117 17.29 1.88 3.48
CA GLY A 117 18.28 2.96 3.44
C GLY A 117 17.73 4.28 4.02
N LEU A 118 16.48 4.63 3.72
CA LEU A 118 15.79 5.79 4.29
C LEU A 118 15.67 5.66 5.82
N LYS A 119 15.20 4.52 6.31
CA LYS A 119 15.11 4.22 7.73
C LYS A 119 16.47 4.37 8.43
N THR A 120 17.53 3.86 7.80
CA THR A 120 18.90 3.97 8.33
C THR A 120 19.36 5.43 8.40
N ALA A 121 19.05 6.24 7.39
CA ALA A 121 19.36 7.67 7.39
C ALA A 121 18.65 8.40 8.55
N VAL A 122 17.37 8.11 8.81
CA VAL A 122 16.64 8.67 9.95
C VAL A 122 17.31 8.29 11.28
N ARG A 123 17.70 7.01 11.44
CA ARG A 123 18.38 6.54 12.66
C ARG A 123 19.70 7.30 12.90
N LEU A 124 20.55 7.39 11.89
CA LEU A 124 21.86 8.07 12.00
C LEU A 124 21.69 9.54 12.34
N GLU A 125 20.70 10.20 11.75
CA GLU A 125 20.43 11.61 12.03
C GLU A 125 19.88 11.80 13.45
N ALA A 126 18.96 10.95 13.91
CA ALA A 126 18.46 10.97 15.27
C ALA A 126 19.59 10.74 16.30
N GLU A 127 20.49 9.79 16.06
CA GLU A 127 21.67 9.54 16.90
C GLU A 127 22.63 10.75 16.92
N ARG A 128 22.82 11.43 15.78
CA ARG A 128 23.71 12.59 15.65
C ARG A 128 23.25 13.80 16.46
N ILE A 129 21.94 14.03 16.55
CA ILE A 129 21.36 15.20 17.24
C ILE A 129 20.86 14.88 18.66
N ALA A 130 21.03 13.64 19.11
CA ALA A 130 20.60 13.25 20.47
C ALA A 130 21.26 14.09 21.57
N PRO A 131 20.55 14.38 22.70
CA PRO A 131 19.20 13.93 23.03
C PRO A 131 18.11 14.67 22.23
N LEU A 132 17.08 13.94 21.78
CA LEU A 132 16.01 14.51 20.95
C LEU A 132 15.05 15.36 21.79
N SER A 133 14.77 16.57 21.33
CA SER A 133 13.62 17.37 21.78
C SER A 133 12.33 16.92 21.07
N GLU A 134 11.18 17.36 21.56
CA GLU A 134 9.89 17.11 20.87
C GLU A 134 9.86 17.71 19.46
N SER A 135 10.48 18.88 19.26
CA SER A 135 10.61 19.50 17.93
C SER A 135 11.48 18.64 16.99
N ASP A 136 12.58 18.06 17.50
CA ASP A 136 13.44 17.19 16.68
C ASP A 136 12.65 15.95 16.22
N VAL A 137 11.87 15.35 17.10
CA VAL A 137 11.01 14.19 16.77
C VAL A 137 9.97 14.58 15.71
N ALA A 138 9.34 15.75 15.85
CA ALA A 138 8.36 16.24 14.89
C ALA A 138 8.98 16.44 13.50
N ASP A 139 10.14 17.09 13.42
CA ASP A 139 10.84 17.37 12.16
C ASP A 139 11.40 16.10 11.50
N LEU A 140 11.90 15.15 12.30
CA LEU A 140 12.31 13.83 11.81
C LEU A 140 11.12 13.07 11.21
N CYS A 141 9.96 13.09 11.88
CA CYS A 141 8.73 12.48 11.38
C CYS A 141 8.25 13.14 10.08
N ALA A 142 8.24 14.48 10.03
CA ALA A 142 7.81 15.26 8.86
C ALA A 142 8.72 14.98 7.66
N SER A 143 10.04 15.10 7.83
CA SER A 143 11.03 14.89 6.77
C SER A 143 11.04 13.43 6.27
N PHE A 144 10.89 12.45 7.17
CA PHE A 144 10.76 11.04 6.80
C PHE A 144 9.49 10.81 5.97
N GLN A 145 8.34 11.30 6.45
CA GLN A 145 7.05 11.16 5.74
C GLN A 145 7.11 11.81 4.36
N ALA A 146 7.69 13.00 4.23
CA ALA A 146 7.89 13.66 2.94
C ALA A 146 8.73 12.79 1.99
N ALA A 147 9.83 12.19 2.47
CA ALA A 147 10.65 11.29 1.66
C ALA A 147 9.87 10.04 1.19
N VAL A 148 9.05 9.44 2.05
CA VAL A 148 8.19 8.30 1.67
C VAL A 148 7.17 8.72 0.61
N VAL A 149 6.52 9.87 0.78
CA VAL A 149 5.55 10.41 -0.19
C VAL A 149 6.20 10.58 -1.56
N ASP A 150 7.38 11.21 -1.62
CA ASP A 150 8.11 11.43 -2.88
C ASP A 150 8.43 10.11 -3.59
N VAL A 151 8.90 9.11 -2.83
CA VAL A 151 9.18 7.77 -3.37
C VAL A 151 7.91 7.11 -3.90
N LEU A 152 6.80 7.15 -3.15
CA LEU A 152 5.52 6.57 -3.57
C LEU A 152 5.03 7.20 -4.88
N ILE A 153 5.05 8.52 -4.98
CA ILE A 153 4.59 9.24 -6.19
C ILE A 153 5.49 8.93 -7.39
N ASP A 154 6.81 8.96 -7.20
CA ASP A 154 7.75 8.67 -8.28
C ASP A 154 7.59 7.23 -8.81
N ARG A 155 7.52 6.24 -7.92
CA ARG A 155 7.34 4.84 -8.31
C ARG A 155 5.98 4.58 -8.96
N THR A 156 4.92 5.20 -8.43
CA THR A 156 3.58 5.13 -9.04
C THR A 156 3.58 5.74 -10.44
N ARG A 157 4.29 6.84 -10.66
CA ARG A 157 4.45 7.46 -11.99
C ARG A 157 5.17 6.53 -12.97
N VAL A 158 6.20 5.82 -12.52
CA VAL A 158 6.91 4.82 -13.35
C VAL A 158 5.98 3.66 -13.70
N ALA A 159 5.25 3.13 -12.71
CA ALA A 159 4.31 2.04 -12.94
C ALA A 159 3.17 2.44 -13.88
N LEU A 160 2.64 3.65 -13.74
CA LEU A 160 1.57 4.16 -14.62
C LEU A 160 2.03 4.26 -16.07
N ARG A 161 3.30 4.67 -16.33
CA ARG A 161 3.86 4.68 -17.68
C ARG A 161 3.98 3.26 -18.23
N GLY A 162 4.52 2.31 -17.45
CA GLY A 162 4.62 0.90 -17.83
C GLY A 162 3.24 0.29 -18.10
N PHE A 163 2.28 0.55 -17.22
CA PHE A 163 0.90 0.09 -17.38
C PHE A 163 0.30 0.58 -18.71
N ARG A 164 0.43 1.89 -19.00
CA ARG A 164 -0.09 2.49 -20.24
C ARG A 164 0.54 1.90 -21.50
N SER A 165 1.82 1.57 -21.43
CA SER A 165 2.54 0.96 -22.56
C SER A 165 2.11 -0.49 -22.83
N GLU A 166 1.78 -1.26 -21.79
CA GLU A 166 1.53 -2.69 -21.91
C GLU A 166 0.04 -3.04 -21.96
N PHE A 167 -0.80 -2.32 -21.18
CA PHE A 167 -2.21 -2.64 -20.99
C PHE A 167 -3.16 -1.53 -21.44
N GLY A 168 -2.66 -0.42 -21.96
CA GLY A 168 -3.47 0.74 -22.31
C GLY A 168 -3.77 1.62 -21.09
N HIS A 169 -4.84 2.41 -21.14
CA HIS A 169 -5.20 3.33 -20.06
C HIS A 169 -5.88 2.59 -18.91
N PRO A 170 -5.38 2.71 -17.65
CA PRO A 170 -6.10 2.18 -16.50
C PRO A 170 -7.34 3.03 -16.22
N ASN A 171 -8.45 2.39 -15.82
CA ASN A 171 -9.69 3.07 -15.45
C ASN A 171 -9.56 3.86 -14.14
N ALA A 172 -8.62 3.47 -13.28
CA ALA A 172 -8.33 4.14 -12.01
C ALA A 172 -6.92 3.84 -11.50
N LEU A 173 -6.43 4.67 -10.59
CA LEU A 173 -5.44 4.33 -9.58
C LEU A 173 -6.19 3.97 -8.30
N VAL A 174 -6.16 2.71 -7.93
CA VAL A 174 -6.71 2.21 -6.65
C VAL A 174 -5.58 2.17 -5.63
N VAL A 175 -5.85 2.62 -4.40
CA VAL A 175 -4.87 2.54 -3.31
C VAL A 175 -5.49 1.78 -2.15
N ALA A 176 -4.85 0.71 -1.72
CA ALA A 176 -5.35 -0.18 -0.67
C ALA A 176 -4.28 -0.50 0.37
N GLY A 177 -4.72 -1.01 1.52
CA GLY A 177 -3.88 -1.30 2.67
C GLY A 177 -3.86 -0.18 3.71
N GLY A 178 -3.46 -0.49 4.94
CA GLY A 178 -3.58 0.42 6.09
C GLY A 178 -2.85 1.76 5.94
N VAL A 179 -1.73 1.79 5.21
CA VAL A 179 -0.97 3.03 4.95
C VAL A 179 -1.74 4.01 4.05
N ALA A 180 -2.70 3.53 3.26
CA ALA A 180 -3.60 4.38 2.47
C ALA A 180 -4.47 5.32 3.33
N ALA A 181 -4.55 5.11 4.64
CA ALA A 181 -5.23 6.02 5.56
C ALA A 181 -4.42 7.30 5.85
N ASN A 182 -3.09 7.29 5.65
CA ASN A 182 -2.22 8.45 5.91
C ASN A 182 -2.60 9.66 5.04
N SER A 183 -2.87 10.79 5.68
CA SER A 183 -3.41 11.99 5.02
C SER A 183 -2.41 12.67 4.08
N ALA A 184 -1.10 12.64 4.40
CA ALA A 184 -0.08 13.22 3.54
C ALA A 184 0.06 12.43 2.24
N ILE A 185 0.05 11.10 2.34
CA ILE A 185 0.07 10.19 1.18
C ILE A 185 -1.20 10.42 0.34
N ARG A 186 -2.38 10.49 0.97
CA ARG A 186 -3.65 10.73 0.25
C ARG A 186 -3.63 12.06 -0.51
N ARG A 187 -3.20 13.15 0.14
CA ARG A 187 -3.10 14.46 -0.52
C ARG A 187 -2.15 14.45 -1.72
N ALA A 188 -1.00 13.79 -1.60
CA ALA A 188 -0.03 13.67 -2.69
C ALA A 188 -0.59 12.87 -3.86
N LEU A 189 -1.28 11.76 -3.58
CA LEU A 189 -1.93 10.93 -4.60
C LEU A 189 -3.08 11.69 -5.29
N MET A 190 -3.87 12.49 -4.57
CA MET A 190 -4.90 13.34 -5.16
C MET A 190 -4.29 14.34 -6.16
N ARG A 191 -3.19 15.02 -5.78
CA ARG A 191 -2.48 15.94 -6.69
C ARG A 191 -1.95 15.21 -7.92
N PHE A 192 -1.26 14.09 -7.71
CA PHE A 192 -0.73 13.25 -8.78
C PHE A 192 -1.82 12.80 -9.76
N CYS A 193 -2.97 12.37 -9.26
CA CYS A 193 -4.09 11.95 -10.10
C CYS A 193 -4.71 13.11 -10.87
N GLY A 194 -4.81 14.31 -10.26
CA GLY A 194 -5.22 15.52 -10.93
C GLY A 194 -4.29 15.92 -12.08
N GLU A 195 -2.96 15.83 -11.87
CA GLU A 195 -1.94 16.10 -12.88
C GLU A 195 -1.94 15.11 -14.04
N THR A 196 -2.24 13.84 -13.78
CA THR A 196 -2.16 12.75 -14.77
C THR A 196 -3.49 12.42 -15.43
N GLY A 197 -4.59 13.04 -14.97
CA GLY A 197 -5.95 12.81 -15.47
C GLY A 197 -6.51 11.41 -15.14
N ILE A 198 -5.92 10.69 -14.16
CA ILE A 198 -6.39 9.37 -13.75
C ILE A 198 -7.36 9.49 -12.56
N ARG A 199 -8.45 8.73 -12.59
CA ARG A 199 -9.38 8.63 -11.46
C ARG A 199 -8.67 8.00 -10.27
N LEU A 200 -8.71 8.64 -9.09
CA LEU A 200 -8.23 8.09 -7.84
C LEU A 200 -9.38 7.39 -7.09
N CYS A 201 -9.16 6.13 -6.69
CA CYS A 201 -10.08 5.39 -5.83
C CYS A 201 -9.38 5.03 -4.52
N LEU A 202 -9.89 5.59 -3.43
CA LEU A 202 -9.41 5.38 -2.06
C LEU A 202 -10.58 4.82 -1.26
N PRO A 203 -10.60 3.52 -0.96
CA PRO A 203 -11.63 2.96 -0.10
C PRO A 203 -11.74 3.73 1.22
N PRO A 204 -12.91 3.74 1.86
CA PRO A 204 -13.07 4.32 3.20
C PRO A 204 -12.04 3.75 4.17
N PRO A 205 -11.50 4.55 5.13
CA PRO A 205 -10.41 4.12 6.02
C PRO A 205 -10.67 2.79 6.74
N HIS A 206 -11.91 2.54 7.16
CA HIS A 206 -12.30 1.29 7.84
C HIS A 206 -12.29 0.05 6.93
N LEU A 207 -12.24 0.23 5.60
CA LEU A 207 -12.08 -0.84 4.61
C LEU A 207 -10.66 -0.92 4.02
N CYS A 208 -9.77 0.01 4.38
CA CYS A 208 -8.36 -0.04 3.97
C CYS A 208 -7.55 -1.07 4.78
N THR A 209 -7.94 -1.35 6.03
CA THR A 209 -7.35 -2.38 6.88
C THR A 209 -8.02 -3.72 6.68
N ASP A 210 -7.45 -4.79 7.25
CA ASP A 210 -8.02 -6.14 7.20
C ASP A 210 -9.44 -6.16 7.76
N ASN A 211 -10.37 -6.69 6.99
CA ASN A 211 -11.78 -6.77 7.37
C ASN A 211 -12.49 -7.92 6.66
N GLY A 212 -13.63 -8.37 7.23
CA GLY A 212 -14.42 -9.48 6.67
C GLY A 212 -15.14 -9.10 5.37
N ALA A 213 -15.47 -7.82 5.15
CA ALA A 213 -16.23 -7.40 3.97
C ALA A 213 -15.38 -7.56 2.68
N MET A 214 -14.09 -7.23 2.71
CA MET A 214 -13.22 -7.42 1.55
C MET A 214 -13.09 -8.89 1.16
N ILE A 215 -13.03 -9.80 2.15
CA ILE A 215 -12.95 -11.24 1.91
C ILE A 215 -14.27 -11.75 1.33
N ALA A 216 -15.42 -11.35 1.90
CA ALA A 216 -16.74 -11.74 1.41
C ALA A 216 -16.98 -11.23 -0.01
N TRP A 217 -16.64 -9.97 -0.30
CA TRP A 217 -16.77 -9.38 -1.62
C TRP A 217 -15.95 -10.14 -2.67
N THR A 218 -14.67 -10.40 -2.37
CA THR A 218 -13.80 -11.19 -3.25
C THR A 218 -14.37 -12.58 -3.48
N GLY A 219 -14.93 -13.21 -2.45
CA GLY A 219 -15.64 -14.47 -2.57
C GLY A 219 -16.82 -14.38 -3.54
N ILE A 220 -17.61 -13.30 -3.49
CA ILE A 220 -18.73 -13.05 -4.42
C ILE A 220 -18.23 -12.87 -5.86
N GLU A 221 -17.20 -12.06 -6.07
CA GLU A 221 -16.61 -11.84 -7.39
C GLU A 221 -16.09 -13.15 -8.01
N ARG A 222 -15.38 -13.96 -7.21
CA ARG A 222 -14.90 -15.28 -7.62
C ARG A 222 -16.03 -16.27 -7.90
N LEU A 223 -17.07 -16.29 -7.06
CA LEU A 223 -18.24 -17.15 -7.24
C LEU A 223 -18.99 -16.86 -8.54
N ARG A 224 -19.14 -15.58 -8.88
CA ARG A 224 -19.78 -15.14 -10.15
C ARG A 224 -19.07 -15.68 -11.39
N LEU A 225 -17.77 -15.95 -11.28
CA LEU A 225 -16.94 -16.53 -12.34
C LEU A 225 -16.78 -18.06 -12.22
N GLY A 226 -17.45 -18.70 -11.26
CA GLY A 226 -17.31 -20.13 -11.02
C GLY A 226 -15.96 -20.54 -10.41
N LEU A 227 -15.18 -19.59 -9.89
CA LEU A 227 -13.85 -19.84 -9.29
C LEU A 227 -14.00 -20.38 -7.86
N VAL A 228 -14.41 -21.62 -7.76
CA VAL A 228 -14.56 -22.34 -6.49
C VAL A 228 -13.34 -23.21 -6.21
N ALA A 229 -13.12 -23.53 -4.94
CA ALA A 229 -12.02 -24.38 -4.51
C ALA A 229 -12.54 -25.71 -3.97
N ASP A 230 -11.75 -26.76 -4.14
CA ASP A 230 -11.99 -28.05 -3.52
C ASP A 230 -11.80 -27.97 -2.00
N LEU A 231 -12.53 -28.81 -1.25
CA LEU A 231 -12.39 -28.89 0.21
C LEU A 231 -11.01 -29.37 0.67
N SER A 232 -10.23 -30.00 -0.19
CA SER A 232 -8.84 -30.38 0.06
C SER A 232 -7.87 -29.21 -0.01
N PHE A 233 -8.27 -28.03 -0.59
CA PHE A 233 -7.41 -26.86 -0.72
C PHE A 233 -6.69 -26.54 0.60
N ALA A 234 -5.36 -26.52 0.58
CA ALA A 234 -4.52 -26.22 1.75
C ALA A 234 -4.43 -24.70 1.97
N ALA A 235 -4.42 -24.25 3.23
CA ALA A 235 -4.13 -22.85 3.55
C ALA A 235 -2.71 -22.49 3.06
N ARG A 236 -2.58 -21.31 2.45
CA ARG A 236 -1.33 -20.78 1.88
C ARG A 236 -0.95 -19.48 2.61
N PRO A 237 -0.13 -19.55 3.67
CA PRO A 237 0.26 -18.35 4.44
C PRO A 237 1.04 -17.33 3.60
N ARG A 238 1.78 -17.79 2.60
CA ARG A 238 2.46 -16.99 1.59
C ARG A 238 1.87 -17.33 0.23
N TRP A 239 0.82 -16.63 -0.11
CA TRP A 239 0.15 -16.76 -1.40
C TRP A 239 0.34 -15.47 -2.18
N PRO A 240 1.31 -15.40 -3.13
CA PRO A 240 1.50 -14.21 -3.96
C PRO A 240 0.25 -13.92 -4.77
N LEU A 241 0.12 -12.68 -5.23
CA LEU A 241 -1.04 -12.25 -6.01
C LEU A 241 -0.90 -12.64 -7.49
N ASP A 242 0.34 -12.69 -8.00
CA ASP A 242 0.76 -13.05 -9.36
C ASP A 242 1.35 -14.46 -9.44
#